data_cd66ef91d7071b66f74a6a2eeebaa00b
#
_entry.id   cd66ef91d7071b66f74a6a2eeebaa00b
#
_cell.length_a   1.000
_cell.length_b   1.000
_cell.length_c   1.000
_cell.angle_alpha   90.00
_cell.angle_beta   90.00
_cell.angle_gamma   90.00
#
_symmetry.space_group_name_H-M   'P 1'
#
loop_
_entity.id
_entity.type
_entity.pdbx_description
1 polymer ?
#
loop_
_entity_poly.entity_id
_entity_poly.type
_entity_poly.pdbx_seq_one_letter_code
_entity_poly.pdbx_strand_id
1 'polypeptide(L)'
;MEISVCYIDEKLAMEAALKDDAKLPNAIKKCNAICISLCEDKCLIAFKTDKEMYKAIRYINHVYGKGTCKEYDERCIIKNGFLVRGVPSEA
;
A
#
# COMPACT_ATOMS: atom_id res chain seq x y z
N MET A 1 4.96 -16.26 0.66
CA MET A 1 5.05 -15.54 -0.62
C MET A 1 5.58 -14.15 -0.37
N GLU A 2 6.64 -13.82 -1.06
CA GLU A 2 7.17 -12.46 -1.02
C GLU A 2 6.25 -11.51 -1.77
N ILE A 3 6.10 -10.32 -1.20
CA ILE A 3 5.22 -9.29 -1.75
C ILE A 3 5.93 -7.95 -1.72
N SER A 4 5.43 -7.03 -2.51
CA SER A 4 5.89 -5.65 -2.54
C SER A 4 4.87 -4.78 -1.84
N VAL A 5 5.31 -3.92 -0.92
CA VAL A 5 4.42 -3.13 -0.08
C VAL A 5 4.75 -1.65 -0.19
N CYS A 6 3.72 -0.85 -0.38
CA CYS A 6 3.80 0.60 -0.23
C CYS A 6 2.85 1.05 0.89
N TYR A 7 2.98 2.30 1.32
CA TYR A 7 2.14 2.80 2.39
C TYR A 7 1.70 4.25 2.16
N ILE A 8 0.59 4.58 2.78
CA ILE A 8 0.07 5.95 2.89
C ILE A 8 -0.15 6.21 4.38
N ASP A 9 0.15 7.42 4.85
CA ASP A 9 -0.19 7.81 6.22
C ASP A 9 -1.69 7.66 6.42
N GLU A 10 -2.11 7.07 7.55
CA GLU A 10 -3.52 6.86 7.85
C GLU A 10 -4.31 8.16 7.77
N LYS A 11 -3.75 9.24 8.29
CA LYS A 11 -4.38 10.55 8.24
C LYS A 11 -4.65 11.01 6.80
N LEU A 12 -3.66 10.85 5.92
CA LEU A 12 -3.80 11.22 4.51
C LEU A 12 -4.79 10.31 3.80
N ALA A 13 -4.78 9.03 4.11
CA ALA A 13 -5.74 8.08 3.55
C ALA A 13 -7.17 8.42 3.94
N MET A 14 -7.40 8.78 5.19
CA MET A 14 -8.71 9.20 5.69
C MET A 14 -9.16 10.51 5.06
N GLU A 15 -8.27 11.49 4.94
CA GLU A 15 -8.59 12.76 4.28
C GLU A 15 -8.96 12.54 2.82
N ALA A 16 -8.23 11.69 2.12
CA ALA A 16 -8.51 11.37 0.73
C ALA A 16 -9.87 10.67 0.58
N ALA A 17 -10.18 9.74 1.47
CA ALA A 17 -11.45 9.03 1.46
C ALA A 17 -12.63 9.98 1.72
N LEU A 18 -12.47 10.95 2.63
CA LEU A 18 -13.50 11.94 2.92
C LEU A 18 -13.76 12.89 1.75
N LYS A 19 -12.71 13.22 0.97
CA LYS A 19 -12.81 14.14 -0.15
C LYS A 19 -13.37 13.51 -1.43
N ASP A 20 -13.00 12.26 -1.69
CA ASP A 20 -13.18 11.65 -2.99
C ASP A 20 -13.92 10.31 -2.98
N ASP A 21 -14.72 10.05 -1.96
CA ASP A 21 -15.54 8.83 -1.86
C ASP A 21 -14.77 7.53 -2.17
N ALA A 22 -14.80 7.11 -3.42
CA ALA A 22 -14.26 5.82 -3.83
C ALA A 22 -12.97 5.91 -4.67
N LYS A 23 -12.40 7.10 -4.87
CA LYS A 23 -11.22 7.24 -5.75
C LYS A 23 -10.01 6.45 -5.26
N LEU A 24 -9.69 6.54 -3.97
CA LEU A 24 -8.53 5.82 -3.44
C LEU A 24 -8.73 4.31 -3.47
N PRO A 25 -9.85 3.73 -2.98
CA PRO A 25 -10.11 2.31 -3.13
C PRO A 25 -10.12 1.84 -4.59
N ASN A 26 -10.68 2.62 -5.49
CA ASN A 26 -10.71 2.26 -6.91
C ASN A 26 -9.31 2.29 -7.53
N ALA A 27 -8.48 3.25 -7.17
CA ALA A 27 -7.10 3.32 -7.62
C ALA A 27 -6.30 2.09 -7.16
N ILE A 28 -6.48 1.69 -5.90
CA ILE A 28 -5.84 0.51 -5.34
C ILE A 28 -6.27 -0.75 -6.08
N LYS A 29 -7.56 -0.91 -6.34
CA LYS A 29 -8.09 -2.04 -7.10
C LYS A 29 -7.56 -2.09 -8.53
N LYS A 30 -7.49 -0.96 -9.21
CA LYS A 30 -6.95 -0.86 -10.57
C LYS A 30 -5.50 -1.32 -10.66
N CYS A 31 -4.74 -1.14 -9.60
CA CYS A 31 -3.33 -1.52 -9.55
C CYS A 31 -3.11 -2.95 -9.06
N ASN A 32 -4.18 -3.73 -8.89
CA ASN A 32 -4.14 -5.15 -8.49
C ASN A 32 -3.57 -5.38 -7.09
N ALA A 33 -3.93 -4.53 -6.14
CA ALA A 33 -3.57 -4.75 -4.74
C ALA A 33 -4.17 -6.06 -4.24
N ILE A 34 -3.37 -6.84 -3.52
CA ILE A 34 -3.79 -8.14 -3.00
C ILE A 34 -4.18 -8.09 -1.52
N CYS A 35 -3.73 -7.07 -0.80
CA CYS A 35 -4.03 -6.93 0.62
C CYS A 35 -3.88 -5.47 1.04
N ILE A 36 -4.74 -5.02 1.93
CA ILE A 36 -4.65 -3.71 2.55
C ILE A 36 -4.71 -3.92 4.05
N SER A 37 -3.79 -3.31 4.79
CA SER A 37 -3.72 -3.48 6.23
C SER A 37 -3.45 -2.14 6.91
N LEU A 38 -4.21 -1.83 7.95
CA LEU A 38 -3.92 -0.70 8.81
C LEU A 38 -2.96 -1.14 9.89
N CYS A 39 -1.86 -0.43 10.02
CA CYS A 39 -0.81 -0.78 10.97
C CYS A 39 -0.24 0.49 11.58
N GLU A 40 -0.47 0.67 12.87
CA GLU A 40 -0.10 1.88 13.59
C GLU A 40 -0.74 3.12 12.94
N ASP A 41 0.07 3.99 12.36
CA ASP A 41 -0.37 5.20 11.68
C ASP A 41 -0.28 5.10 10.16
N LYS A 42 -0.15 3.88 9.63
CA LYS A 42 0.06 3.65 8.20
C LYS A 42 -0.98 2.72 7.61
N CYS A 43 -1.37 3.02 6.38
CA CYS A 43 -2.16 2.12 5.54
C CYS A 43 -1.21 1.40 4.59
N LEU A 44 -1.00 0.11 4.81
CA LEU A 44 -0.10 -0.72 4.02
C LEU A 44 -0.87 -1.37 2.88
N ILE A 45 -0.31 -1.31 1.67
CA ILE A 45 -0.94 -1.85 0.48
C ILE A 45 0.05 -2.82 -0.17
N ALA A 46 -0.36 -4.07 -0.31
CA ALA A 46 0.51 -5.13 -0.82
C ALA A 46 0.18 -5.51 -2.26
N PHE A 47 1.22 -5.82 -3.02
CA PHE A 47 1.15 -6.24 -4.42
C PHE A 47 2.01 -7.48 -4.64
N LYS A 48 1.70 -8.24 -5.68
CA LYS A 48 2.49 -9.42 -6.05
C LYS A 48 3.89 -9.06 -6.54
N THR A 49 4.04 -7.94 -7.24
CA THR A 49 5.30 -7.55 -7.88
C THR A 49 5.63 -6.09 -7.61
N ASP A 50 6.91 -5.77 -7.69
CA ASP A 50 7.38 -4.39 -7.59
C ASP A 50 6.78 -3.50 -8.68
N LYS A 51 6.65 -4.04 -9.88
CA LYS A 51 6.08 -3.31 -11.02
C LYS A 51 4.68 -2.79 -10.71
N GLU A 52 3.82 -3.65 -10.14
CA GLU A 52 2.47 -3.28 -9.77
C GLU A 52 2.46 -2.26 -8.63
N MET A 53 3.34 -2.45 -7.64
CA MET A 53 3.50 -1.52 -6.53
C MET A 53 3.92 -0.13 -7.01
N TYR A 54 4.96 -0.04 -7.85
CA TYR A 54 5.44 1.25 -8.35
C TYR A 54 4.40 1.96 -9.23
N LYS A 55 3.61 1.20 -9.98
CA LYS A 55 2.49 1.75 -10.73
C LYS A 55 1.47 2.41 -9.81
N ALA A 56 1.15 1.75 -8.70
CA ALA A 56 0.23 2.28 -7.70
C ALA A 56 0.80 3.54 -7.03
N ILE A 57 2.07 3.52 -6.65
CA ILE A 57 2.74 4.67 -6.05
C ILE A 57 2.65 5.88 -6.98
N ARG A 58 2.98 5.71 -8.26
CA ARG A 58 2.91 6.80 -9.24
C ARG A 58 1.50 7.34 -9.40
N TYR A 59 0.52 6.45 -9.47
CA TYR A 59 -0.87 6.85 -9.65
C TYR A 59 -1.39 7.64 -8.43
N ILE A 60 -1.16 7.12 -7.24
CA ILE A 60 -1.61 7.76 -6.00
C ILE A 60 -0.94 9.13 -5.83
N ASN A 61 0.35 9.22 -6.09
CA ASN A 61 1.07 10.49 -6.00
C ASN A 61 0.65 11.49 -7.07
N HIS A 62 0.22 11.01 -8.23
CA HIS A 62 -0.32 11.89 -9.26
C HIS A 62 -1.67 12.49 -8.84
N VAL A 63 -2.54 11.69 -8.25
CA VAL A 63 -3.89 12.12 -7.86
C VAL A 63 -3.88 12.98 -6.60
N TYR A 64 -3.11 12.57 -5.59
CA TYR A 64 -3.16 13.18 -4.25
C TYR A 64 -1.96 14.07 -3.92
N GLY A 65 -0.90 14.00 -4.70
CA GLY A 65 0.29 14.82 -4.50
C GLY A 65 1.55 14.00 -4.24
N LYS A 66 2.69 14.57 -4.62
CA LYS A 66 3.99 13.94 -4.48
C LYS A 66 4.26 13.58 -3.01
N GLY A 67 4.73 12.37 -2.78
CA GLY A 67 5.09 11.91 -1.44
C GLY A 67 3.94 11.35 -0.62
N THR A 68 2.71 11.30 -1.18
CA THR A 68 1.55 10.72 -0.49
C THR A 68 1.74 9.23 -0.26
N CYS A 69 2.21 8.51 -1.27
CA CYS A 69 2.45 7.08 -1.19
C CYS A 69 3.94 6.79 -1.37
N LYS A 70 4.49 5.95 -0.50
CA LYS A 70 5.91 5.61 -0.50
C LYS A 70 6.09 4.10 -0.38
N GLU A 71 7.23 3.62 -0.87
CA GLU A 71 7.63 2.23 -0.68
C GLU A 71 7.87 1.96 0.80
N TYR A 72 7.35 0.82 1.28
CA TYR A 72 7.55 0.41 2.67
C TYR A 72 8.90 -0.28 2.81
N ASP A 73 9.66 0.08 3.81
CA ASP A 73 11.04 -0.36 3.99
C ASP A 73 11.21 -1.68 4.75
N GLU A 74 10.15 -2.20 5.34
CA GLU A 74 10.21 -3.49 6.02
C GLU A 74 9.79 -4.61 5.08
N ARG A 75 10.43 -5.77 5.23
CA ARG A 75 10.06 -6.98 4.49
C ARG A 75 8.74 -7.52 5.03
N CYS A 76 7.82 -7.83 4.11
CA CYS A 76 6.50 -8.34 4.46
C CYS A 76 6.18 -9.62 3.70
N ILE A 77 5.32 -10.43 4.31
CA ILE A 77 4.75 -11.62 3.66
C ILE A 77 3.25 -11.65 3.91
N ILE A 78 2.52 -12.44 3.11
CA ILE A 78 1.13 -12.79 3.39
C ILE A 78 1.11 -14.15 4.05
N LYS A 79 0.49 -14.25 5.22
CA LYS A 79 0.33 -15.50 5.96
C LYS A 79 -1.12 -15.63 6.41
N ASN A 80 -1.78 -16.71 6.01
CA ASN A 80 -3.19 -16.96 6.33
C ASN A 80 -4.12 -15.81 5.92
N GLY A 81 -3.82 -15.16 4.79
CA GLY A 81 -4.60 -14.03 4.30
C GLY A 81 -4.30 -12.69 4.96
N PHE A 82 -3.35 -12.64 5.88
CA PHE A 82 -2.98 -11.42 6.61
C PHE A 82 -1.57 -10.96 6.27
N LEU A 83 -1.38 -9.65 6.26
CA LEU A 83 -0.07 -9.04 6.09
C LEU A 83 0.74 -9.17 7.37
N VAL A 84 1.92 -9.77 7.27
CA VAL A 84 2.88 -9.87 8.37
C VAL A 84 4.11 -9.06 7.99
N ARG A 85 4.47 -8.09 8.82
CA ARG A 85 5.59 -7.18 8.58
C ARG A 85 6.78 -7.50 9.48
N GLY A 86 7.95 -6.97 9.12
CA GLY A 86 9.16 -7.13 9.91
C GLY A 86 9.68 -8.55 9.91
N VAL A 87 9.45 -9.30 8.83
CA VAL A 87 9.90 -10.69 8.71
C VAL A 87 11.42 -10.70 8.51
N PRO A 88 12.18 -11.47 9.34
CA PRO A 88 13.62 -11.57 9.15
C PRO A 88 13.97 -12.13 7.78
N SER A 89 15.03 -11.58 7.19
CA SER A 89 15.58 -12.16 5.97
C SER A 89 16.14 -13.53 6.30
N GLU A 90 15.67 -14.55 5.59
CA GLU A 90 16.28 -15.88 5.70
C GLU A 90 17.65 -15.83 5.04
N ALA A 91 18.62 -16.07 5.86
CA ALA A 91 19.99 -16.13 5.38
C ALA A 91 20.23 -17.42 4.58
#